data_27ff77f2d82bb3a508628e2e6d86d6c6
#
_entry.id   27ff77f2d82bb3a508628e2e6d86d6c6
#
_cell.length_a   1.000
_cell.length_b   1.000
_cell.length_c   1.000
_cell.angle_alpha   90.00
_cell.angle_beta   90.00
_cell.angle_gamma   90.00
#
_symmetry.space_group_name_H-M   'P 1'
#
loop_
_entity.id
_entity.type
_entity.pdbx_description
1 polymer ?
#
loop_
_entity_poly.entity_id
_entity_poly.type
_entity_poly.pdbx_seq_one_letter_code
_entity_poly.pdbx_strand_id
1 'polypeptide(L)'
;CWEVPGNANTAAGGQWISAPGQEVFDAFVEDYGLPLPIIAEDLGVITPEVEKLRDKYNLPGIRIQQFAFGTDPMSHTFLPEKYVANCVAYSGTHDNDTVVGWFSSKAGEGSTRSADEIEAERKVTLDYFGTDGSDIHWDFIRSLYRSGAGAVIVPVQDILGLGSEARMNTPGKPSGSWAWRLTDNEALGTAFKHLHSLTQETSRGLSTAQASVQLR
;
A
#
# COMPACT_ATOMS: atom_id res chain seq x y z
N CYS A 1 17.08 6.33 -13.38
CA CYS A 1 16.92 4.91 -13.03
C CYS A 1 18.18 4.35 -12.39
N TRP A 2 18.03 3.26 -11.63
CA TRP A 2 19.16 2.52 -11.06
C TRP A 2 19.67 1.51 -12.08
N GLU A 3 20.86 1.71 -12.60
CA GLU A 3 21.48 0.83 -13.59
C GLU A 3 22.41 -0.17 -12.90
N VAL A 4 22.27 -1.45 -13.22
CA VAL A 4 23.09 -2.53 -12.67
C VAL A 4 23.78 -3.26 -13.83
N PRO A 5 25.11 -3.51 -13.76
CA PRO A 5 25.81 -4.29 -14.77
C PRO A 5 25.18 -5.68 -14.97
N GLY A 6 24.98 -6.11 -16.22
CA GLY A 6 24.26 -7.36 -16.53
C GLY A 6 24.93 -8.64 -15.99
N ASN A 7 26.19 -8.58 -15.59
CA ASN A 7 26.94 -9.67 -14.96
C ASN A 7 27.03 -9.56 -13.42
N ALA A 8 26.35 -8.57 -12.80
CA ALA A 8 26.36 -8.41 -11.36
C ALA A 8 25.43 -9.44 -10.68
N ASN A 9 25.88 -10.02 -9.58
CA ASN A 9 25.09 -10.97 -8.80
C ASN A 9 24.07 -10.30 -7.87
N THR A 10 24.22 -9.00 -7.61
CA THR A 10 23.33 -8.21 -6.76
C THR A 10 23.18 -6.80 -7.33
N ALA A 11 22.14 -6.10 -6.93
CA ALA A 11 21.91 -4.71 -7.32
C ALA A 11 22.80 -3.69 -6.56
N ALA A 12 23.55 -4.10 -5.54
CA ALA A 12 24.34 -3.20 -4.68
C ALA A 12 25.43 -2.41 -5.44
N GLY A 13 25.97 -2.97 -6.53
CA GLY A 13 27.02 -2.35 -7.35
C GLY A 13 26.48 -1.46 -8.48
N GLY A 14 25.20 -1.13 -8.48
CA GLY A 14 24.62 -0.25 -9.49
C GLY A 14 24.92 1.23 -9.26
N GLN A 15 24.42 2.05 -10.16
CA GLN A 15 24.53 3.51 -10.11
C GLN A 15 23.24 4.20 -10.61
N TRP A 16 22.95 5.39 -10.09
CA TRP A 16 21.90 6.23 -10.62
C TRP A 16 22.32 6.85 -11.95
N ILE A 17 21.51 6.64 -12.99
CA ILE A 17 21.66 7.32 -14.28
C ILE A 17 20.40 8.13 -14.59
N SER A 18 20.59 9.21 -15.37
CA SER A 18 19.46 9.99 -15.89
C SER A 18 18.67 9.15 -16.89
N ALA A 19 17.34 9.19 -16.77
CA ALA A 19 16.42 8.55 -17.70
C ALA A 19 15.48 9.60 -18.31
N PRO A 20 14.97 9.41 -19.54
CA PRO A 20 14.10 10.38 -20.24
C PRO A 20 12.67 10.33 -19.68
N GLY A 21 12.52 10.44 -18.35
CA GLY A 21 11.22 10.30 -17.70
C GLY A 21 10.23 11.37 -18.09
N GLN A 22 10.71 12.60 -18.33
CA GLN A 22 9.83 13.69 -18.74
C GLN A 22 9.30 13.45 -20.17
N GLU A 23 10.14 13.05 -21.10
CA GLU A 23 9.77 12.80 -22.50
C GLU A 23 8.74 11.66 -22.59
N VAL A 24 8.87 10.64 -21.74
CA VAL A 24 7.90 9.53 -21.66
C VAL A 24 6.54 10.03 -21.19
N PHE A 25 6.49 10.81 -20.11
CA PHE A 25 5.22 11.34 -19.60
C PHE A 25 4.62 12.42 -20.51
N ASP A 26 5.45 13.25 -21.17
CA ASP A 26 4.95 14.23 -22.15
C ASP A 26 4.26 13.50 -23.32
N ALA A 27 4.80 12.37 -23.81
CA ALA A 27 4.15 11.55 -24.83
C ALA A 27 2.83 10.93 -24.33
N PHE A 28 2.76 10.47 -23.08
CA PHE A 28 1.49 10.01 -22.51
C PHE A 28 0.44 11.12 -22.43
N VAL A 29 0.86 12.35 -22.09
CA VAL A 29 -0.06 13.51 -22.07
C VAL A 29 -0.56 13.85 -23.47
N GLU A 30 0.27 13.74 -24.51
CA GLU A 30 -0.16 13.94 -25.90
C GLU A 30 -1.24 12.93 -26.32
N ASP A 31 -1.07 11.65 -25.91
CA ASP A 31 -1.99 10.57 -26.32
C ASP A 31 -3.28 10.53 -25.48
N TYR A 32 -3.20 10.74 -24.18
CA TYR A 32 -4.31 10.51 -23.22
C TYR A 32 -4.88 11.80 -22.62
N GLY A 33 -4.15 12.93 -22.69
CA GLY A 33 -4.50 14.15 -21.99
C GLY A 33 -4.24 14.06 -20.48
N LEU A 34 -4.61 15.12 -19.76
CA LEU A 34 -4.54 15.16 -18.28
C LEU A 34 -5.95 15.07 -17.69
N PRO A 35 -6.15 14.43 -16.51
CA PRO A 35 -5.13 13.74 -15.71
C PRO A 35 -4.74 12.39 -16.33
N LEU A 36 -3.47 12.00 -16.19
CA LEU A 36 -3.04 10.67 -16.60
C LEU A 36 -3.64 9.59 -15.68
N PRO A 37 -4.12 8.44 -16.21
CA PRO A 37 -4.66 7.34 -15.43
C PRO A 37 -3.53 6.47 -14.82
N ILE A 38 -2.60 7.10 -14.10
CA ILE A 38 -1.38 6.48 -13.55
C ILE A 38 -1.32 6.75 -12.06
N ILE A 39 -1.07 5.69 -11.27
CA ILE A 39 -0.68 5.77 -9.87
C ILE A 39 0.82 5.48 -9.82
N ALA A 40 1.60 6.40 -9.24
CA ALA A 40 3.04 6.25 -9.14
C ALA A 40 3.42 5.48 -7.87
N GLU A 41 4.16 4.38 -8.02
CA GLU A 41 4.81 3.76 -6.87
C GLU A 41 6.06 4.57 -6.51
N ASP A 42 5.95 5.33 -5.43
CA ASP A 42 7.00 6.19 -4.87
C ASP A 42 7.49 5.65 -3.51
N LEU A 43 7.89 4.37 -3.51
CA LEU A 43 8.41 3.66 -2.34
C LEU A 43 9.93 3.46 -2.44
N GLY A 44 10.58 3.28 -1.28
CA GLY A 44 12.01 3.07 -1.18
C GLY A 44 12.80 4.40 -1.17
N VAL A 45 13.99 4.39 -1.78
CA VAL A 45 14.86 5.57 -1.82
C VAL A 45 14.40 6.51 -2.94
N ILE A 46 13.50 7.43 -2.59
CA ILE A 46 12.96 8.42 -3.54
C ILE A 46 13.76 9.71 -3.45
N THR A 47 14.27 10.17 -4.61
CA THR A 47 15.03 11.41 -4.70
C THR A 47 14.11 12.60 -5.00
N PRO A 48 14.52 13.85 -4.69
CA PRO A 48 13.75 15.05 -5.02
C PRO A 48 13.42 15.18 -6.52
N GLU A 49 14.24 14.62 -7.40
CA GLU A 49 14.01 14.63 -8.85
C GLU A 49 12.82 13.72 -9.23
N VAL A 50 12.71 12.56 -8.57
CA VAL A 50 11.58 11.64 -8.76
C VAL A 50 10.29 12.28 -8.26
N GLU A 51 10.32 12.92 -7.08
CA GLU A 51 9.16 13.66 -6.55
C GLU A 51 8.73 14.77 -7.51
N LYS A 52 9.68 15.59 -8.00
CA LYS A 52 9.38 16.65 -8.98
C LYS A 52 8.76 16.11 -10.27
N LEU A 53 9.23 14.96 -10.75
CA LEU A 53 8.67 14.32 -11.94
C LEU A 53 7.24 13.85 -11.68
N ARG A 54 6.97 13.16 -10.57
CA ARG A 54 5.63 12.74 -10.14
C ARG A 54 4.68 13.94 -10.04
N ASP A 55 5.13 14.99 -9.34
CA ASP A 55 4.30 16.17 -9.04
C ASP A 55 4.03 17.01 -10.29
N LYS A 56 4.99 17.08 -11.25
CA LYS A 56 4.80 17.78 -12.54
C LYS A 56 3.58 17.26 -13.29
N TYR A 57 3.34 15.95 -13.25
CA TYR A 57 2.19 15.32 -13.93
C TYR A 57 1.02 15.05 -12.99
N ASN A 58 1.08 15.59 -11.76
CA ASN A 58 0.06 15.41 -10.73
C ASN A 58 -0.30 13.94 -10.48
N LEU A 59 0.68 13.04 -10.58
CA LEU A 59 0.45 11.62 -10.35
C LEU A 59 0.28 11.36 -8.85
N PRO A 60 -0.78 10.65 -8.41
CA PRO A 60 -0.89 10.23 -7.03
C PRO A 60 0.21 9.22 -6.69
N GLY A 61 0.92 9.46 -5.59
CA GLY A 61 1.81 8.48 -4.99
C GLY A 61 1.06 7.43 -4.18
N ILE A 62 1.76 6.40 -3.69
CA ILE A 62 1.17 5.39 -2.82
C ILE A 62 1.63 5.52 -1.37
N ARG A 63 0.78 5.11 -0.43
CA ARG A 63 1.08 5.07 1.01
C ARG A 63 0.66 3.73 1.57
N ILE A 64 1.61 3.01 2.15
CA ILE A 64 1.40 1.68 2.74
C ILE A 64 1.40 1.81 4.26
N GLN A 65 0.26 1.59 4.88
CA GLN A 65 0.10 1.82 6.32
C GLN A 65 0.95 0.89 7.19
N GLN A 66 1.21 -0.34 6.77
CA GLN A 66 2.11 -1.24 7.52
C GLN A 66 3.50 -0.61 7.76
N PHE A 67 3.97 0.27 6.87
CA PHE A 67 5.27 0.92 7.03
C PHE A 67 5.29 2.01 8.12
N ALA A 68 4.11 2.42 8.60
CA ALA A 68 3.98 3.46 9.64
C ALA A 68 4.53 3.02 11.00
N PHE A 69 4.62 1.73 11.26
CA PHE A 69 4.90 1.16 12.58
C PHE A 69 6.31 0.56 12.71
N GLY A 70 7.08 0.58 11.61
CA GLY A 70 8.45 0.07 11.57
C GLY A 70 9.48 0.96 12.26
N THR A 71 10.71 0.47 12.32
CA THR A 71 11.85 1.18 12.93
C THR A 71 12.52 2.19 11.98
N ASP A 72 12.07 2.29 10.73
CA ASP A 72 12.59 3.27 9.78
C ASP A 72 12.30 4.70 10.27
N PRO A 73 13.29 5.62 10.26
CA PRO A 73 13.09 7.01 10.65
C PRO A 73 11.97 7.72 9.87
N MET A 74 11.67 7.28 8.65
CA MET A 74 10.61 7.83 7.81
C MET A 74 9.24 7.17 8.03
N SER A 75 9.14 6.15 8.89
CA SER A 75 7.87 5.44 9.16
C SER A 75 6.71 6.37 9.51
N HIS A 76 6.99 7.46 10.23
CA HIS A 76 5.99 8.46 10.60
C HIS A 76 5.29 9.14 9.41
N THR A 77 5.90 9.13 8.22
CA THR A 77 5.31 9.69 6.99
C THR A 77 4.20 8.80 6.42
N PHE A 78 4.16 7.53 6.83
CA PHE A 78 3.14 6.55 6.46
C PHE A 78 1.95 6.51 7.42
N LEU A 79 1.91 7.38 8.42
CA LEU A 79 0.75 7.51 9.30
C LEU A 79 -0.43 8.16 8.55
N PRO A 80 -1.66 7.63 8.69
CA PRO A 80 -2.84 8.09 7.95
C PRO A 80 -3.14 9.60 8.07
N GLU A 81 -2.82 10.24 9.19
CA GLU A 81 -2.98 11.69 9.38
C GLU A 81 -1.99 12.54 8.57
N LYS A 82 -0.99 11.93 7.95
CA LYS A 82 -0.03 12.59 7.06
C LYS A 82 -0.40 12.49 5.58
N TYR A 83 -1.44 11.73 5.25
CA TYR A 83 -1.80 11.51 3.86
C TYR A 83 -2.42 12.75 3.23
N VAL A 84 -1.96 13.06 2.03
CA VAL A 84 -2.48 14.15 1.20
C VAL A 84 -3.57 13.63 0.26
N ALA A 85 -4.44 14.51 -0.24
CA ALA A 85 -5.51 14.11 -1.15
C ALA A 85 -4.99 13.44 -2.45
N ASN A 86 -3.82 13.88 -2.96
CA ASN A 86 -3.20 13.29 -4.15
C ASN A 86 -2.33 12.07 -3.79
N CYS A 87 -2.92 11.09 -3.10
CA CYS A 87 -2.29 9.78 -2.90
C CYS A 87 -3.33 8.67 -2.85
N VAL A 88 -2.87 7.44 -3.08
CA VAL A 88 -3.63 6.21 -2.90
C VAL A 88 -3.06 5.48 -1.68
N ALA A 89 -3.89 5.22 -0.69
CA ALA A 89 -3.48 4.57 0.54
C ALA A 89 -3.87 3.08 0.54
N TYR A 90 -2.99 2.26 1.10
CA TYR A 90 -3.12 0.81 1.17
C TYR A 90 -2.90 0.33 2.60
N SER A 91 -3.63 -0.70 3.05
CA SER A 91 -3.27 -1.45 4.27
C SER A 91 -1.96 -2.21 4.07
N GLY A 92 -1.79 -2.83 2.92
CA GLY A 92 -0.62 -3.50 2.39
C GLY A 92 -0.81 -3.71 0.89
N THR A 93 0.27 -3.99 0.16
CA THR A 93 0.25 -4.36 -1.27
C THR A 93 0.38 -5.88 -1.42
N HIS A 94 0.42 -6.36 -2.67
CA HIS A 94 0.69 -7.78 -2.95
C HIS A 94 2.05 -8.27 -2.43
N ASP A 95 3.02 -7.38 -2.24
CA ASP A 95 4.36 -7.71 -1.72
C ASP A 95 4.43 -7.76 -0.19
N ASN A 96 3.47 -7.14 0.48
CA ASN A 96 3.33 -7.22 1.93
C ASN A 96 2.65 -8.53 2.36
N ASP A 97 2.81 -8.89 3.63
CA ASP A 97 1.90 -9.86 4.24
C ASP A 97 0.52 -9.22 4.47
N THR A 98 -0.51 -10.03 4.69
CA THR A 98 -1.80 -9.54 5.16
C THR A 98 -1.60 -8.79 6.49
N VAL A 99 -2.51 -7.88 6.83
CA VAL A 99 -2.42 -7.14 8.11
C VAL A 99 -2.38 -8.10 9.30
N VAL A 100 -3.23 -9.12 9.31
CA VAL A 100 -3.24 -10.15 10.38
C VAL A 100 -1.95 -10.96 10.38
N GLY A 101 -1.47 -11.38 9.21
CA GLY A 101 -0.22 -12.12 9.06
C GLY A 101 0.99 -11.32 9.53
N TRP A 102 1.08 -10.05 9.11
CA TRP A 102 2.13 -9.12 9.53
C TRP A 102 2.11 -8.91 11.06
N PHE A 103 0.93 -8.65 11.63
CA PHE A 103 0.76 -8.40 13.07
C PHE A 103 1.05 -9.63 13.91
N SER A 104 0.68 -10.82 13.45
CA SER A 104 0.86 -12.10 14.16
C SER A 104 2.20 -12.78 13.87
N SER A 105 3.02 -12.23 12.96
CA SER A 105 4.27 -12.86 12.50
C SER A 105 5.26 -13.08 13.63
N LYS A 106 6.13 -14.05 13.41
CA LYS A 106 7.27 -14.36 14.29
C LYS A 106 8.58 -14.20 13.53
N ALA A 107 9.65 -13.95 14.25
CA ALA A 107 10.97 -13.88 13.66
C ALA A 107 11.33 -15.18 12.94
N GLY A 108 11.91 -15.08 11.74
CA GLY A 108 12.35 -16.24 10.96
C GLY A 108 11.25 -16.92 10.12
N GLU A 109 9.98 -16.62 10.30
CA GLU A 109 8.86 -17.19 9.53
C GLU A 109 8.56 -16.38 8.26
N GLY A 110 9.56 -16.22 7.37
CA GLY A 110 9.42 -15.44 6.13
C GLY A 110 9.46 -13.92 6.34
N SER A 111 9.81 -13.48 7.56
CA SER A 111 10.06 -12.09 7.93
C SER A 111 11.56 -11.81 7.98
N THR A 112 11.98 -10.63 7.52
CA THR A 112 13.35 -10.11 7.71
C THR A 112 13.52 -9.40 9.06
N ARG A 113 12.43 -9.22 9.84
CA ARG A 113 12.41 -8.52 11.12
C ARG A 113 12.88 -9.44 12.24
N SER A 114 13.63 -8.90 13.18
CA SER A 114 13.98 -9.57 14.47
C SER A 114 12.76 -9.69 15.39
N ALA A 115 12.88 -10.51 16.43
CA ALA A 115 11.81 -10.65 17.43
C ALA A 115 11.53 -9.32 18.16
N ASP A 116 12.59 -8.59 18.50
CA ASP A 116 12.49 -7.31 19.21
C ASP A 116 11.81 -6.24 18.33
N GLU A 117 12.14 -6.20 17.04
CA GLU A 117 11.47 -5.30 16.08
C GLU A 117 9.99 -5.62 15.97
N ILE A 118 9.61 -6.90 15.83
CA ILE A 118 8.21 -7.32 15.73
C ILE A 118 7.43 -6.94 16.99
N GLU A 119 8.02 -7.14 18.18
CA GLU A 119 7.38 -6.78 19.44
C GLU A 119 7.21 -5.25 19.57
N ALA A 120 8.25 -4.50 19.21
CA ALA A 120 8.21 -3.03 19.21
C ALA A 120 7.15 -2.49 18.25
N GLU A 121 7.12 -2.99 17.00
CA GLU A 121 6.10 -2.62 16.00
C GLU A 121 4.69 -2.94 16.48
N ARG A 122 4.47 -4.13 17.05
CA ARG A 122 3.18 -4.54 17.59
C ARG A 122 2.73 -3.61 18.73
N LYS A 123 3.64 -3.28 19.64
CA LYS A 123 3.33 -2.36 20.73
C LYS A 123 2.94 -0.97 20.20
N VAL A 124 3.75 -0.40 19.30
CA VAL A 124 3.47 0.90 18.68
C VAL A 124 2.13 0.88 17.96
N THR A 125 1.80 -0.20 17.24
CA THR A 125 0.53 -0.37 16.53
C THR A 125 -0.65 -0.37 17.50
N LEU A 126 -0.58 -1.15 18.58
CA LEU A 126 -1.64 -1.22 19.59
C LEU A 126 -1.83 0.12 20.31
N ASP A 127 -0.73 0.77 20.68
CA ASP A 127 -0.75 2.10 21.31
C ASP A 127 -1.38 3.16 20.37
N TYR A 128 -1.05 3.10 19.07
CA TYR A 128 -1.58 4.02 18.06
C TYR A 128 -3.10 3.87 17.88
N PHE A 129 -3.59 2.64 17.77
CA PHE A 129 -5.03 2.39 17.59
C PHE A 129 -5.83 2.42 18.89
N GLY A 130 -5.19 2.25 20.04
CA GLY A 130 -5.84 2.16 21.35
C GLY A 130 -6.69 0.90 21.47
N THR A 131 -6.26 -0.22 20.87
CA THR A 131 -6.98 -1.51 20.84
C THR A 131 -6.11 -2.65 21.38
N ASP A 132 -6.73 -3.81 21.58
CA ASP A 132 -6.03 -5.05 21.95
C ASP A 132 -5.54 -5.86 20.73
N GLY A 133 -5.83 -5.39 19.53
CA GLY A 133 -5.45 -6.03 18.26
C GLY A 133 -6.32 -7.21 17.84
N SER A 134 -7.42 -7.49 18.54
CA SER A 134 -8.34 -8.58 18.17
C SER A 134 -8.95 -8.43 16.77
N ASP A 135 -9.16 -7.17 16.34
CA ASP A 135 -9.70 -6.79 15.03
C ASP A 135 -8.74 -5.89 14.25
N ILE A 136 -7.43 -6.15 14.36
CA ILE A 136 -6.38 -5.26 13.84
C ILE A 136 -6.57 -4.89 12.36
N HIS A 137 -7.04 -5.80 11.51
CA HIS A 137 -7.31 -5.53 10.10
C HIS A 137 -8.39 -4.46 9.92
N TRP A 138 -9.45 -4.47 10.76
CA TRP A 138 -10.46 -3.41 10.74
C TRP A 138 -9.97 -2.11 11.36
N ASP A 139 -9.03 -2.13 12.32
CA ASP A 139 -8.39 -0.92 12.85
C ASP A 139 -7.61 -0.22 11.74
N PHE A 140 -6.84 -0.98 10.94
CA PHE A 140 -6.17 -0.46 9.75
C PHE A 140 -7.16 0.12 8.73
N ILE A 141 -8.18 -0.64 8.35
CA ILE A 141 -9.17 -0.20 7.36
C ILE A 141 -9.89 1.07 7.83
N ARG A 142 -10.33 1.11 9.09
CA ARG A 142 -10.99 2.30 9.66
C ARG A 142 -10.11 3.54 9.63
N SER A 143 -8.84 3.41 9.96
CA SER A 143 -7.92 4.56 9.94
C SER A 143 -7.62 5.05 8.52
N LEU A 144 -7.45 4.14 7.56
CA LEU A 144 -7.32 4.48 6.14
C LEU A 144 -8.54 5.23 5.62
N TYR A 145 -9.74 4.76 5.96
CA TYR A 145 -10.99 5.38 5.54
C TYR A 145 -11.21 6.77 6.15
N ARG A 146 -10.61 7.06 7.30
CA ARG A 146 -10.63 8.38 7.96
C ARG A 146 -9.47 9.28 7.53
N SER A 147 -8.52 8.77 6.75
CA SER A 147 -7.36 9.53 6.30
C SER A 147 -7.70 10.59 5.24
N GLY A 148 -6.77 11.48 4.96
CA GLY A 148 -6.88 12.48 3.89
C GLY A 148 -6.64 11.93 2.47
N ALA A 149 -6.28 10.66 2.30
CA ALA A 149 -5.99 10.07 0.99
C ALA A 149 -7.17 10.18 0.02
N GLY A 150 -6.92 10.50 -1.23
CA GLY A 150 -7.96 10.61 -2.27
C GLY A 150 -8.60 9.27 -2.63
N ALA A 151 -7.83 8.18 -2.54
CA ALA A 151 -8.33 6.82 -2.71
C ALA A 151 -7.75 5.88 -1.66
N VAL A 152 -8.50 4.82 -1.35
CA VAL A 152 -8.08 3.74 -0.45
C VAL A 152 -8.30 2.41 -1.17
N ILE A 153 -7.27 1.59 -1.21
CA ILE A 153 -7.32 0.22 -1.76
C ILE A 153 -6.97 -0.75 -0.64
N VAL A 154 -7.85 -1.70 -0.38
CA VAL A 154 -7.68 -2.72 0.65
C VAL A 154 -7.71 -4.10 0.00
N PRO A 155 -6.69 -4.93 0.19
CA PRO A 155 -6.72 -6.33 -0.25
C PRO A 155 -7.93 -7.06 0.36
N VAL A 156 -8.57 -7.92 -0.42
CA VAL A 156 -9.71 -8.71 0.07
C VAL A 156 -9.33 -9.59 1.26
N GLN A 157 -8.08 -10.03 1.32
CA GLN A 157 -7.53 -10.79 2.43
C GLN A 157 -7.60 -10.01 3.75
N ASP A 158 -7.32 -8.71 3.71
CA ASP A 158 -7.42 -7.84 4.88
C ASP A 158 -8.88 -7.57 5.26
N ILE A 159 -9.78 -7.40 4.28
CA ILE A 159 -11.23 -7.26 4.55
C ILE A 159 -11.77 -8.51 5.25
N LEU A 160 -11.23 -9.69 4.92
CA LEU A 160 -11.63 -10.97 5.52
C LEU A 160 -10.84 -11.34 6.79
N GLY A 161 -9.83 -10.56 7.17
CA GLY A 161 -9.00 -10.84 8.34
C GLY A 161 -8.18 -12.12 8.22
N LEU A 162 -7.71 -12.46 7.01
CA LEU A 162 -6.95 -13.66 6.77
C LEU A 162 -5.48 -13.48 7.17
N GLY A 163 -4.83 -14.57 7.61
CA GLY A 163 -3.43 -14.60 7.98
C GLY A 163 -2.48 -14.77 6.78
N SER A 164 -1.20 -15.06 7.10
CA SER A 164 -0.12 -15.20 6.10
C SER A 164 -0.36 -16.31 5.06
N GLU A 165 -1.23 -17.27 5.33
CA GLU A 165 -1.64 -18.32 4.38
C GLU A 165 -2.33 -17.74 3.14
N ALA A 166 -2.88 -16.54 3.26
CA ALA A 166 -3.54 -15.81 2.16
C ALA A 166 -2.63 -14.79 1.47
N ARG A 167 -1.36 -14.68 1.87
CA ARG A 167 -0.40 -13.75 1.27
C ARG A 167 -0.28 -14.01 -0.24
N MET A 168 -0.30 -12.93 -1.04
CA MET A 168 -0.28 -13.04 -2.49
C MET A 168 1.14 -13.28 -3.03
N ASN A 169 2.11 -12.51 -2.57
CA ASN A 169 3.49 -12.57 -3.04
C ASN A 169 4.49 -12.47 -1.89
N THR A 170 5.60 -13.20 -2.00
CA THR A 170 6.75 -13.05 -1.11
C THR A 170 7.96 -12.69 -1.97
N PRO A 171 8.42 -11.43 -1.94
CA PRO A 171 9.58 -10.99 -2.71
C PRO A 171 10.80 -11.88 -2.46
N GLY A 172 11.54 -12.19 -3.54
CA GLY A 172 12.72 -13.05 -3.48
C GLY A 172 12.46 -14.55 -3.44
N LYS A 173 11.20 -15.01 -3.35
CA LYS A 173 10.87 -16.44 -3.48
C LYS A 173 10.56 -16.79 -4.94
N PRO A 174 11.21 -17.83 -5.51
CA PRO A 174 11.04 -18.19 -6.93
C PRO A 174 9.72 -18.91 -7.23
N SER A 175 8.97 -19.34 -6.21
CA SER A 175 7.73 -20.13 -6.38
C SER A 175 6.78 -19.94 -5.20
N GLY A 176 5.51 -20.32 -5.37
CA GLY A 176 4.48 -20.28 -4.33
C GLY A 176 3.73 -18.94 -4.24
N SER A 177 4.15 -17.93 -5.00
CA SER A 177 3.46 -16.65 -5.09
C SER A 177 2.31 -16.69 -6.11
N TRP A 178 1.33 -15.76 -5.96
CA TRP A 178 0.18 -15.57 -6.88
C TRP A 178 -0.78 -16.78 -6.97
N ALA A 179 -0.72 -17.67 -5.98
CA ALA A 179 -1.50 -18.91 -5.97
C ALA A 179 -2.82 -18.79 -5.19
N TRP A 180 -2.90 -17.89 -4.23
CA TRP A 180 -4.11 -17.71 -3.41
C TRP A 180 -5.33 -17.35 -4.27
N ARG A 181 -6.48 -17.93 -3.92
CA ARG A 181 -7.77 -17.63 -4.56
C ARG A 181 -8.86 -17.50 -3.50
N LEU A 182 -9.76 -16.55 -3.71
CA LEU A 182 -10.95 -16.39 -2.89
C LEU A 182 -11.91 -17.56 -3.14
N THR A 183 -12.32 -18.26 -2.07
CA THR A 183 -13.23 -19.42 -2.12
C THR A 183 -14.49 -19.24 -1.28
N ASP A 184 -14.47 -18.34 -0.28
CA ASP A 184 -15.59 -18.11 0.63
C ASP A 184 -16.36 -16.83 0.26
N ASN A 185 -17.44 -17.01 -0.51
CA ASN A 185 -18.29 -15.90 -0.92
C ASN A 185 -19.27 -15.42 0.19
N GLU A 186 -19.56 -16.27 1.18
CA GLU A 186 -20.47 -15.89 2.29
C GLU A 186 -19.76 -14.96 3.27
N ALA A 187 -18.55 -15.30 3.69
CA ALA A 187 -17.69 -14.44 4.50
C ALA A 187 -17.47 -13.09 3.82
N LEU A 188 -17.19 -13.09 2.51
CA LEU A 188 -17.03 -11.88 1.73
C LEU A 188 -18.29 -10.99 1.75
N GLY A 189 -19.48 -11.60 1.62
CA GLY A 189 -20.75 -10.86 1.67
C GLY A 189 -20.98 -10.16 3.01
N THR A 190 -20.57 -10.77 4.12
CA THR A 190 -20.64 -10.17 5.46
C THR A 190 -19.63 -9.03 5.62
N ALA A 191 -18.40 -9.26 5.20
CA ALA A 191 -17.32 -8.27 5.27
C ALA A 191 -17.64 -7.03 4.41
N PHE A 192 -18.21 -7.20 3.23
CA PHE A 192 -18.64 -6.09 2.38
C PHE A 192 -19.76 -5.24 2.97
N LYS A 193 -20.69 -5.83 3.75
CA LYS A 193 -21.68 -5.03 4.48
C LYS A 193 -21.03 -4.10 5.50
N HIS A 194 -20.01 -4.61 6.21
CA HIS A 194 -19.25 -3.79 7.15
C HIS A 194 -18.46 -2.69 6.42
N LEU A 195 -17.79 -3.03 5.32
CA LEU A 195 -17.06 -2.05 4.50
C LEU A 195 -18.00 -0.97 3.93
N HIS A 196 -19.20 -1.37 3.49
CA HIS A 196 -20.22 -0.44 3.02
C HIS A 196 -20.65 0.56 4.11
N SER A 197 -20.93 0.07 5.33
CA SER A 197 -21.26 0.95 6.46
C SER A 197 -20.13 1.94 6.74
N LEU A 198 -18.90 1.46 6.78
CA LEU A 198 -17.72 2.31 6.99
C LEU A 198 -17.55 3.35 5.86
N THR A 199 -17.82 2.97 4.61
CA THR A 199 -17.78 3.89 3.47
C THR A 199 -18.78 5.03 3.64
N GLN A 200 -19.99 4.72 4.12
CA GLN A 200 -21.01 5.72 4.40
C GLN A 200 -20.62 6.63 5.57
N GLU A 201 -20.18 6.05 6.69
CA GLU A 201 -19.76 6.78 7.89
C GLU A 201 -18.63 7.78 7.61
N THR A 202 -17.70 7.43 6.70
CA THR A 202 -16.56 8.27 6.37
C THR A 202 -16.78 9.14 5.13
N SER A 203 -17.98 9.09 4.53
CA SER A 203 -18.35 9.85 3.32
C SER A 203 -17.40 9.61 2.12
N ARG A 204 -16.80 8.40 2.04
CA ARG A 204 -15.90 8.02 0.94
C ARG A 204 -16.62 7.45 -0.29
N GLY A 205 -17.94 7.32 -0.23
CA GLY A 205 -18.71 6.93 -1.41
C GLY A 205 -18.65 7.97 -2.51
N LEU A 206 -18.57 7.53 -3.78
CA LEU A 206 -18.77 8.42 -4.92
C LEU A 206 -20.16 9.05 -4.80
N SER A 207 -20.26 10.38 -4.91
CA SER A 207 -21.56 11.01 -5.09
C SER A 207 -22.16 10.50 -6.42
N THR A 208 -23.48 10.41 -6.51
CA THR A 208 -24.18 9.98 -7.73
C THR A 208 -23.76 10.81 -8.96
N ALA A 209 -23.36 12.07 -8.77
CA ALA A 209 -22.82 12.93 -9.81
C ALA A 209 -21.40 12.51 -10.27
N GLN A 210 -20.56 12.00 -9.38
CA GLN A 210 -19.21 11.52 -9.71
C GLN A 210 -19.22 10.13 -10.33
N ALA A 211 -20.15 9.25 -9.94
CA ALA A 211 -20.31 7.92 -10.53
C ALA A 211 -20.72 7.97 -12.01
N SER A 212 -21.47 8.98 -12.42
CA SER A 212 -21.90 9.14 -13.84
C SER A 212 -20.81 9.63 -14.79
N VAL A 213 -19.70 10.17 -14.27
CA VAL A 213 -18.55 10.66 -15.08
C VAL A 213 -17.51 9.56 -15.32
N GLN A 214 -17.40 8.55 -14.44
CA GLN A 214 -16.41 7.48 -14.56
C GLN A 214 -16.84 6.27 -15.41
N LEU A 215 -18.10 6.22 -15.87
CA LEU A 215 -18.64 5.15 -16.71
C LEU A 215 -18.80 5.56 -18.20
N ARG A 216 -18.05 6.56 -18.65
CA ARG A 216 -18.05 6.99 -20.07
C ARG A 216 -16.70 6.78 -20.72
#